data_afba592ae9d3a91a2d640f7e917017d6
#
_entry.id   afba592ae9d3a91a2d640f7e917017d6
#
_cell.length_a   1.000
_cell.length_b   1.000
_cell.length_c   1.000
_cell.angle_alpha   90.00
_cell.angle_beta   90.00
_cell.angle_gamma   90.00
#
_symmetry.space_group_name_H-M   'P 1'
#
loop_
_entity.id
_entity.type
_entity.pdbx_description
1 polymer ?
#
loop_
_entity_poly.entity_id
_entity_poly.type
_entity_poly.pdbx_seq_one_letter_code
_entity_poly.pdbx_strand_id
1 'polypeptide(L)'
;VKIGPSPSWMQERLRACGVRPINNIVDITNYVLLEYGQPMHAFDLRDLQDNKIIVRRANDGEVIKTLDEQDRTLTSNDLVIADGGRAVAIAGVMGGFNSEVKDDTTTVIFESATFDGASVRLTAQRVGLRTESSSRYEKGLDYNNTVPAVERACQLVEELGCGENVGGMIDVMGNVTDMQPLAFRPDKINAFLGTEIPTEDMVKYFDALEIKVDLDKMTVTPPSFRPDLEGEADIAEEVARFYGYDKIPVTLLSGEATCGMKTERQQVQDRVNELLTAQGMYEIYTYTFTSPSIFDKLNIPKDSEMRNVVKITNPLGEDTSVMRTTTIASMMDILSRNYNYRNPSAKLFEIGKIFIPTTDGELPNEPVKITMGMYGDNVDFYDIKGICETMFAQLNVKNVKYEAVTDNPTFHPGRCAKISA
;
A
#
# COMPACT_ATOMS: atom_id res chain seq x y z
N VAL A 1 25.34 9.52 -32.85
CA VAL A 1 23.91 9.83 -33.03
C VAL A 1 23.73 11.27 -33.50
N LYS A 2 22.58 11.55 -34.10
CA LYS A 2 22.10 12.87 -34.45
C LYS A 2 20.74 13.11 -33.80
N ILE A 3 20.68 14.04 -32.88
CA ILE A 3 19.45 14.33 -32.15
C ILE A 3 18.47 15.10 -33.03
N GLY A 4 17.21 14.73 -32.97
CA GLY A 4 16.10 15.34 -33.71
C GLY A 4 14.75 14.78 -33.26
N PRO A 5 13.64 15.20 -33.89
CA PRO A 5 12.34 14.64 -33.59
C PRO A 5 12.26 13.17 -34.04
N SER A 6 11.61 12.32 -33.26
CA SER A 6 11.24 10.97 -33.67
C SER A 6 10.16 11.00 -34.77
N PRO A 7 10.01 9.94 -35.59
CA PRO A 7 9.01 9.90 -36.66
C PRO A 7 7.59 9.93 -36.09
N SER A 8 6.64 10.43 -36.88
CA SER A 8 5.25 10.63 -36.46
C SER A 8 4.59 9.36 -35.91
N TRP A 9 4.84 8.20 -36.54
CA TRP A 9 4.28 6.93 -36.08
C TRP A 9 4.72 6.56 -34.65
N MET A 10 5.99 6.84 -34.26
CA MET A 10 6.50 6.60 -32.92
C MET A 10 5.89 7.59 -31.93
N GLN A 11 5.86 8.87 -32.29
CA GLN A 11 5.26 9.92 -31.47
C GLN A 11 3.77 9.64 -31.18
N GLU A 12 3.00 9.19 -32.17
CA GLU A 12 1.59 8.86 -32.02
C GLU A 12 1.37 7.69 -31.07
N ARG A 13 2.19 6.62 -31.19
CA ARG A 13 2.14 5.48 -30.28
C ARG A 13 2.50 5.85 -28.86
N LEU A 14 3.57 6.64 -28.66
CA LEU A 14 3.95 7.15 -27.34
C LEU A 14 2.82 7.98 -26.70
N ARG A 15 2.23 8.91 -27.46
CA ARG A 15 1.10 9.72 -26.97
C ARG A 15 -0.13 8.87 -26.63
N ALA A 16 -0.42 7.86 -27.44
CA ALA A 16 -1.52 6.92 -27.17
C ALA A 16 -1.32 6.14 -25.85
N CYS A 17 -0.06 5.90 -25.46
CA CYS A 17 0.31 5.30 -24.18
C CYS A 17 0.53 6.32 -23.03
N GLY A 18 0.22 7.62 -23.26
CA GLY A 18 0.36 8.66 -22.24
C GLY A 18 1.77 9.22 -22.09
N VAL A 19 2.71 8.87 -22.96
CA VAL A 19 4.10 9.34 -22.94
C VAL A 19 4.28 10.53 -23.90
N ARG A 20 4.84 11.62 -23.39
CA ARG A 20 5.14 12.82 -24.20
C ARG A 20 6.45 12.59 -25.00
N PRO A 21 6.43 12.67 -26.33
CA PRO A 21 7.64 12.64 -27.14
C PRO A 21 8.59 13.83 -26.82
N ILE A 22 9.90 13.57 -26.81
CA ILE A 22 10.94 14.56 -26.48
C ILE A 22 11.90 14.70 -27.68
N ASN A 23 12.74 13.68 -27.92
CA ASN A 23 13.63 13.57 -29.06
C ASN A 23 13.80 12.09 -29.44
N ASN A 24 14.38 11.81 -30.61
CA ASN A 24 14.48 10.47 -31.15
C ASN A 24 15.14 9.45 -30.19
N ILE A 25 16.20 9.82 -29.48
CA ILE A 25 16.90 8.91 -28.56
C ILE A 25 16.09 8.62 -27.31
N VAL A 26 15.55 9.67 -26.66
CA VAL A 26 14.68 9.49 -25.48
C VAL A 26 13.37 8.78 -25.85
N ASP A 27 12.83 9.06 -27.03
CA ASP A 27 11.62 8.40 -27.52
C ASP A 27 11.87 6.91 -27.84
N ILE A 28 13.07 6.54 -28.31
CA ILE A 28 13.49 5.13 -28.48
C ILE A 28 13.50 4.44 -27.10
N THR A 29 14.12 5.02 -26.06
CA THR A 29 14.15 4.41 -24.73
C THR A 29 12.73 4.23 -24.15
N ASN A 30 11.86 5.22 -24.32
CA ASN A 30 10.46 5.13 -23.91
C ASN A 30 9.66 4.13 -24.76
N TYR A 31 9.95 4.04 -26.04
CA TYR A 31 9.30 3.05 -26.92
C TYR A 31 9.65 1.62 -26.53
N VAL A 32 10.94 1.35 -26.28
CA VAL A 32 11.41 0.03 -25.81
C VAL A 32 10.84 -0.28 -24.42
N LEU A 33 10.74 0.71 -23.53
CA LEU A 33 10.06 0.55 -22.23
C LEU A 33 8.63 0.01 -22.41
N LEU A 34 7.88 0.54 -23.39
CA LEU A 34 6.50 0.14 -23.63
C LEU A 34 6.39 -1.18 -24.42
N GLU A 35 7.34 -1.45 -25.34
CA GLU A 35 7.35 -2.64 -26.18
C GLU A 35 7.85 -3.87 -25.40
N TYR A 36 8.90 -3.73 -24.60
CA TYR A 36 9.58 -4.83 -23.87
C TYR A 36 9.30 -4.80 -22.35
N GLY A 37 8.70 -3.73 -21.82
CA GLY A 37 8.54 -3.58 -20.37
C GLY A 37 9.84 -3.21 -19.63
N GLN A 38 10.96 -3.06 -20.36
CA GLN A 38 12.29 -2.80 -19.81
C GLN A 38 12.58 -1.30 -19.78
N PRO A 39 12.71 -0.69 -18.60
CA PRO A 39 13.15 0.70 -18.49
C PRO A 39 14.61 0.82 -19.00
N MET A 40 14.84 1.85 -19.77
CA MET A 40 16.17 2.17 -20.32
C MET A 40 16.52 3.63 -20.05
N HIS A 41 17.81 3.92 -20.01
CA HIS A 41 18.34 5.28 -19.99
C HIS A 41 19.40 5.48 -21.07
N ALA A 42 19.58 6.73 -21.48
CA ALA A 42 20.61 7.15 -22.41
C ALA A 42 21.44 8.26 -21.78
N PHE A 43 22.75 8.05 -21.67
CA PHE A 43 23.69 9.04 -21.17
C PHE A 43 24.43 9.69 -22.34
N ASP A 44 24.67 11.00 -22.26
CA ASP A 44 25.65 11.66 -23.12
C ASP A 44 27.06 11.25 -22.68
N LEU A 45 27.80 10.59 -23.55
CA LEU A 45 29.15 10.11 -23.24
C LEU A 45 30.10 11.25 -22.81
N ARG A 46 29.91 12.48 -23.34
CA ARG A 46 30.74 13.63 -23.02
C ARG A 46 30.61 14.07 -21.55
N ASP A 47 29.46 13.82 -20.96
CA ASP A 47 29.13 14.18 -19.59
C ASP A 47 29.54 13.13 -18.55
N LEU A 48 30.06 11.96 -19.01
CA LEU A 48 30.55 10.88 -18.16
C LEU A 48 32.07 11.03 -17.89
N GLN A 49 32.43 11.29 -16.66
CA GLN A 49 33.82 11.39 -16.23
C GLN A 49 34.52 10.01 -16.36
N ASP A 50 35.72 10.01 -16.91
CA ASP A 50 36.54 8.82 -17.17
C ASP A 50 35.91 7.78 -18.12
N ASN A 51 34.83 8.13 -18.81
CA ASN A 51 34.04 7.20 -19.67
C ASN A 51 33.68 5.91 -18.93
N LYS A 52 33.25 6.02 -17.67
CA LYS A 52 32.91 4.89 -16.81
C LYS A 52 31.47 4.97 -16.33
N ILE A 53 30.88 3.81 -16.18
CA ILE A 53 29.62 3.60 -15.47
C ILE A 53 29.91 2.70 -14.25
N ILE A 54 29.57 3.18 -13.05
CA ILE A 54 29.83 2.50 -11.79
C ILE A 54 28.49 2.41 -11.02
N VAL A 55 27.98 1.22 -10.84
CA VAL A 55 26.81 1.00 -9.97
C VAL A 55 27.29 0.83 -8.54
N ARG A 56 26.90 1.73 -7.65
CA ARG A 56 27.32 1.74 -6.25
C ARG A 56 26.23 2.25 -5.31
N ARG A 57 26.41 2.04 -4.02
CA ARG A 57 25.61 2.77 -3.03
C ARG A 57 26.03 4.25 -3.00
N ALA A 58 25.05 5.12 -2.77
CA ALA A 58 25.34 6.55 -2.55
C ALA A 58 26.11 6.74 -1.23
N ASN A 59 26.76 7.87 -1.10
CA ASN A 59 27.28 8.32 0.19
C ASN A 59 26.16 9.02 0.98
N ASP A 60 26.20 8.94 2.31
CA ASP A 60 25.23 9.68 3.12
C ASP A 60 25.37 11.20 2.91
N GLY A 61 24.26 11.83 2.56
CA GLY A 61 24.23 13.25 2.22
C GLY A 61 24.68 13.57 0.78
N GLU A 62 24.95 12.58 -0.06
CA GLU A 62 25.24 12.82 -1.48
C GLU A 62 24.01 13.46 -2.16
N VAL A 63 24.23 14.54 -2.90
CA VAL A 63 23.16 15.27 -3.59
C VAL A 63 23.27 15.05 -5.08
N ILE A 64 22.15 14.69 -5.71
CA ILE A 64 22.00 14.61 -7.15
C ILE A 64 20.84 15.50 -7.62
N LYS A 65 21.07 16.29 -8.67
CA LYS A 65 20.00 16.98 -9.37
C LYS A 65 19.40 16.04 -10.41
N THR A 66 18.13 15.70 -10.27
CA THR A 66 17.42 14.80 -11.19
C THR A 66 16.87 15.54 -12.41
N LEU A 67 16.41 14.79 -13.45
CA LEU A 67 15.87 15.34 -14.70
C LEU A 67 14.66 16.28 -14.52
N ASP A 68 13.97 16.22 -13.40
CA ASP A 68 12.91 17.15 -12.99
C ASP A 68 13.44 18.43 -12.33
N GLU A 69 14.75 18.65 -12.42
CA GLU A 69 15.49 19.80 -11.89
C GLU A 69 15.45 19.97 -10.36
N GLN A 70 15.07 18.92 -9.63
CA GLN A 70 15.03 18.92 -8.17
C GLN A 70 16.33 18.33 -7.58
N ASP A 71 16.84 18.95 -6.53
CA ASP A 71 17.95 18.41 -5.76
C ASP A 71 17.45 17.33 -4.79
N ARG A 72 18.03 16.14 -4.86
CA ARG A 72 17.69 14.99 -4.03
C ARG A 72 18.86 14.59 -3.15
N THR A 73 18.66 14.61 -1.84
CA THR A 73 19.65 14.13 -0.87
C THR A 73 19.50 12.63 -0.68
N LEU A 74 20.59 11.91 -0.87
CA LEU A 74 20.65 10.45 -0.84
C LEU A 74 21.28 9.96 0.47
N THR A 75 21.09 8.68 0.72
CA THR A 75 21.68 7.94 1.85
C THR A 75 22.44 6.73 1.35
N SER A 76 23.25 6.11 2.20
CA SER A 76 23.97 4.88 1.89
C SER A 76 23.08 3.67 1.56
N ASN A 77 21.77 3.78 1.78
CA ASN A 77 20.79 2.77 1.35
C ASN A 77 20.34 2.94 -0.11
N ASP A 78 20.63 4.08 -0.75
CA ASP A 78 20.23 4.35 -2.11
C ASP A 78 21.26 3.80 -3.11
N LEU A 79 20.78 3.19 -4.19
CA LEU A 79 21.62 2.74 -5.29
C LEU A 79 21.70 3.85 -6.33
N VAL A 80 22.91 4.15 -6.78
CA VAL A 80 23.16 5.14 -7.82
C VAL A 80 23.97 4.55 -8.96
N ILE A 81 23.74 5.09 -10.14
CA ILE A 81 24.63 4.96 -11.26
C ILE A 81 25.54 6.18 -11.20
N ALA A 82 26.84 5.95 -11.18
CA ALA A 82 27.87 6.98 -11.08
C ALA A 82 28.84 6.88 -12.24
N ASP A 83 29.52 7.99 -12.53
CA ASP A 83 30.70 8.03 -13.37
C ASP A 83 31.99 7.94 -12.52
N GLY A 84 33.13 8.35 -13.04
CA GLY A 84 34.39 8.36 -12.29
C GLY A 84 34.43 9.30 -11.08
N GLY A 85 33.45 10.20 -10.91
CA GLY A 85 33.50 11.24 -9.87
C GLY A 85 32.19 11.46 -9.10
N ARG A 86 31.02 11.25 -9.71
CA ARG A 86 29.72 11.66 -9.14
C ARG A 86 28.59 10.73 -9.56
N ALA A 87 27.46 10.81 -8.84
CA ALA A 87 26.23 10.16 -9.27
C ALA A 87 25.66 10.85 -10.53
N VAL A 88 25.24 10.04 -11.51
CA VAL A 88 24.63 10.46 -12.78
C VAL A 88 23.20 9.96 -12.94
N ALA A 89 22.74 9.02 -12.09
CA ALA A 89 21.35 8.63 -11.99
C ALA A 89 21.07 8.01 -10.61
N ILE A 90 19.81 8.09 -10.17
CA ILE A 90 19.28 7.27 -9.09
C ILE A 90 18.79 5.97 -9.74
N ALA A 91 19.48 4.87 -9.46
CA ALA A 91 19.27 3.58 -10.15
C ALA A 91 17.81 3.11 -10.09
N GLY A 92 17.23 2.88 -11.27
CA GLY A 92 15.84 2.45 -11.42
C GLY A 92 14.77 3.50 -11.09
N VAL A 93 15.14 4.72 -10.69
CA VAL A 93 14.19 5.77 -10.33
C VAL A 93 14.18 6.90 -11.36
N MET A 94 15.29 7.63 -11.50
CA MET A 94 15.38 8.76 -12.45
C MET A 94 16.81 9.10 -12.78
N GLY A 95 17.05 9.46 -14.05
CA GLY A 95 18.34 9.98 -14.53
C GLY A 95 18.72 11.32 -13.88
N GLY A 96 20.01 11.62 -13.87
CA GLY A 96 20.55 12.89 -13.44
C GLY A 96 20.52 13.94 -14.55
N PHE A 97 20.25 15.18 -14.19
CA PHE A 97 20.31 16.34 -15.09
C PHE A 97 21.71 16.55 -15.69
N ASN A 98 22.72 16.07 -14.98
CA ASN A 98 24.14 16.26 -15.33
C ASN A 98 24.67 15.31 -16.43
N SER A 99 23.84 14.42 -16.97
CA SER A 99 24.21 13.42 -17.99
C SER A 99 23.12 13.23 -19.04
N GLU A 100 22.16 14.14 -19.11
CA GLU A 100 21.04 14.07 -20.04
C GLU A 100 21.47 14.22 -21.51
N VAL A 101 20.68 13.63 -22.42
CA VAL A 101 20.84 13.79 -23.86
C VAL A 101 20.38 15.19 -24.28
N LYS A 102 21.27 15.98 -24.89
CA LYS A 102 21.05 17.34 -25.37
C LYS A 102 20.97 17.41 -26.89
N ASP A 103 20.52 18.52 -27.43
CA ASP A 103 20.37 18.73 -28.88
C ASP A 103 21.70 18.56 -29.65
N ASP A 104 22.82 18.79 -29.02
CA ASP A 104 24.17 18.68 -29.58
C ASP A 104 24.90 17.39 -29.22
N THR A 105 24.20 16.43 -28.58
CA THR A 105 24.76 15.10 -28.25
C THR A 105 25.10 14.33 -29.50
N THR A 106 26.33 13.83 -29.57
CA THR A 106 26.83 13.05 -30.72
C THR A 106 27.10 11.59 -30.40
N THR A 107 27.31 11.25 -29.14
CA THR A 107 27.55 9.87 -28.70
C THR A 107 26.78 9.58 -27.44
N VAL A 108 26.00 8.50 -27.46
CA VAL A 108 25.20 8.05 -26.31
C VAL A 108 25.62 6.67 -25.85
N ILE A 109 25.48 6.44 -24.56
CA ILE A 109 25.52 5.08 -23.96
C ILE A 109 24.12 4.72 -23.52
N PHE A 110 23.59 3.62 -24.05
CA PHE A 110 22.35 3.04 -23.54
C PHE A 110 22.61 2.20 -22.30
N GLU A 111 21.77 2.37 -21.31
CA GLU A 111 21.65 1.53 -20.14
C GLU A 111 20.41 0.68 -20.27
N SER A 112 20.57 -0.64 -20.03
CA SER A 112 19.48 -1.59 -19.84
C SER A 112 19.87 -2.49 -18.67
N ALA A 113 19.20 -2.33 -17.53
CA ALA A 113 19.62 -2.96 -16.28
C ALA A 113 18.44 -3.54 -15.52
N THR A 114 18.74 -4.43 -14.58
CA THR A 114 17.79 -4.91 -13.57
C THR A 114 18.35 -4.59 -12.20
N PHE A 115 17.51 -4.01 -11.33
CA PHE A 115 17.86 -3.63 -9.97
C PHE A 115 16.94 -4.34 -8.98
N ASP A 116 17.40 -4.51 -7.74
CA ASP A 116 16.58 -5.03 -6.64
C ASP A 116 15.34 -4.16 -6.42
N GLY A 117 14.16 -4.77 -6.63
CA GLY A 117 12.88 -4.05 -6.60
C GLY A 117 12.56 -3.44 -5.22
N ALA A 118 12.97 -4.09 -4.13
CA ALA A 118 12.77 -3.56 -2.79
C ALA A 118 13.64 -2.32 -2.56
N SER A 119 14.88 -2.33 -3.02
CA SER A 119 15.80 -1.18 -2.95
C SER A 119 15.25 0.00 -3.74
N VAL A 120 14.77 -0.22 -4.98
CA VAL A 120 14.19 0.83 -5.83
C VAL A 120 12.93 1.41 -5.18
N ARG A 121 12.02 0.57 -4.66
CA ARG A 121 10.80 1.00 -3.99
C ARG A 121 11.09 1.88 -2.78
N LEU A 122 12.00 1.45 -1.91
CA LEU A 122 12.35 2.20 -0.69
C LEU A 122 13.04 3.54 -1.03
N THR A 123 13.90 3.55 -2.05
CA THR A 123 14.54 4.78 -2.56
C THR A 123 13.49 5.73 -3.13
N ALA A 124 12.62 5.27 -4.03
CA ALA A 124 11.55 6.07 -4.63
C ALA A 124 10.63 6.69 -3.55
N GLN A 125 10.28 5.93 -2.52
CA GLN A 125 9.48 6.41 -1.39
C GLN A 125 10.22 7.49 -0.59
N ARG A 126 11.51 7.30 -0.29
CA ARG A 126 12.32 8.22 0.52
C ARG A 126 12.54 9.54 -0.20
N VAL A 127 12.87 9.50 -1.48
CA VAL A 127 13.05 10.73 -2.28
C VAL A 127 11.74 11.35 -2.75
N GLY A 128 10.59 10.71 -2.47
CA GLY A 128 9.26 11.20 -2.84
C GLY A 128 9.03 11.23 -4.35
N LEU A 129 9.59 10.26 -5.10
CA LEU A 129 9.58 10.27 -6.56
C LEU A 129 9.15 8.91 -7.12
N ARG A 130 7.91 8.83 -7.61
CA ARG A 130 7.40 7.66 -8.30
C ARG A 130 7.40 7.90 -9.80
N THR A 131 8.09 7.04 -10.55
CA THR A 131 8.23 7.13 -12.00
C THR A 131 7.71 5.87 -12.70
N GLU A 132 7.57 5.91 -14.02
CA GLU A 132 7.27 4.73 -14.84
C GLU A 132 8.35 3.65 -14.70
N SER A 133 9.60 4.07 -14.53
CA SER A 133 10.74 3.19 -14.27
C SER A 133 10.62 2.54 -12.89
N SER A 134 10.54 3.32 -11.81
CA SER A 134 10.47 2.78 -10.44
C SER A 134 9.26 1.87 -10.22
N SER A 135 8.12 2.18 -10.86
CA SER A 135 6.90 1.37 -10.78
C SER A 135 7.03 -0.01 -11.43
N ARG A 136 7.95 -0.17 -12.39
CA ARG A 136 8.26 -1.48 -12.98
C ARG A 136 9.32 -2.22 -12.18
N TYR A 137 10.41 -1.55 -11.81
CA TYR A 137 11.46 -2.17 -11.00
C TYR A 137 10.98 -2.68 -9.65
N GLU A 138 10.08 -1.94 -8.98
CA GLU A 138 9.54 -2.35 -7.66
C GLU A 138 8.79 -3.69 -7.69
N LYS A 139 8.30 -4.09 -8.87
CA LYS A 139 7.57 -5.36 -9.09
C LYS A 139 8.48 -6.51 -9.55
N GLY A 140 9.75 -6.24 -9.77
CA GLY A 140 10.68 -7.16 -10.38
C GLY A 140 10.64 -7.14 -11.91
N LEU A 141 11.79 -7.18 -12.53
CA LEU A 141 11.97 -7.27 -13.97
C LEU A 141 12.81 -8.51 -14.32
N ASP A 142 12.54 -9.08 -15.49
CA ASP A 142 13.31 -10.19 -16.01
C ASP A 142 14.71 -9.72 -16.42
N TYR A 143 15.74 -10.24 -15.76
CA TYR A 143 17.12 -9.91 -16.09
C TYR A 143 17.53 -10.37 -17.50
N ASN A 144 16.91 -11.43 -18.03
CA ASN A 144 17.17 -11.91 -19.41
C ASN A 144 16.62 -10.96 -20.47
N ASN A 145 15.74 -10.03 -20.10
CA ASN A 145 15.16 -9.06 -21.03
C ASN A 145 16.06 -7.83 -21.26
N THR A 146 17.12 -7.66 -20.48
CA THR A 146 18.01 -6.49 -20.58
C THR A 146 18.74 -6.42 -21.91
N VAL A 147 19.29 -7.55 -22.39
CA VAL A 147 20.01 -7.64 -23.65
C VAL A 147 19.09 -7.47 -24.86
N PRO A 148 17.97 -8.20 -25.00
CA PRO A 148 17.03 -7.97 -26.11
C PRO A 148 16.52 -6.52 -26.18
N ALA A 149 16.30 -5.88 -25.04
CA ALA A 149 15.84 -4.50 -25.00
C ALA A 149 16.88 -3.50 -25.52
N VAL A 150 18.15 -3.64 -25.13
CA VAL A 150 19.21 -2.75 -25.65
C VAL A 150 19.50 -3.02 -27.12
N GLU A 151 19.45 -4.27 -27.58
CA GLU A 151 19.57 -4.61 -28.99
C GLU A 151 18.43 -3.97 -29.81
N ARG A 152 17.19 -4.00 -29.29
CA ARG A 152 16.05 -3.33 -29.92
C ARG A 152 16.23 -1.82 -30.00
N ALA A 153 16.75 -1.19 -28.95
CA ALA A 153 17.05 0.23 -28.99
C ALA A 153 18.10 0.56 -30.04
N CYS A 154 19.16 -0.22 -30.11
CA CYS A 154 20.20 -0.10 -31.14
C CYS A 154 19.64 -0.29 -32.56
N GLN A 155 18.81 -1.30 -32.77
CA GLN A 155 18.11 -1.51 -34.06
C GLN A 155 17.26 -0.29 -34.44
N LEU A 156 16.51 0.28 -33.50
CA LEU A 156 15.69 1.48 -33.76
C LEU A 156 16.55 2.70 -34.12
N VAL A 157 17.73 2.88 -33.53
CA VAL A 157 18.67 3.95 -33.90
C VAL A 157 19.05 3.84 -35.39
N GLU A 158 19.34 2.65 -35.88
CA GLU A 158 19.69 2.38 -37.28
C GLU A 158 18.47 2.51 -38.21
N GLU A 159 17.35 1.88 -37.86
CA GLU A 159 16.10 1.95 -38.64
C GLU A 159 15.60 3.38 -38.86
N LEU A 160 15.76 4.23 -37.85
CA LEU A 160 15.39 5.65 -37.93
C LEU A 160 16.46 6.51 -38.60
N GLY A 161 17.63 5.95 -38.91
CA GLY A 161 18.75 6.68 -39.51
C GLY A 161 19.26 7.81 -38.63
N CYS A 162 19.12 7.70 -37.32
CA CYS A 162 19.52 8.74 -36.37
C CYS A 162 20.89 8.48 -35.73
N GLY A 163 21.55 7.40 -36.07
CA GLY A 163 22.89 7.07 -35.60
C GLY A 163 23.42 5.77 -36.16
N GLU A 164 24.62 5.43 -35.73
CA GLU A 164 25.30 4.18 -36.03
C GLU A 164 25.73 3.51 -34.74
N ASN A 165 25.59 2.18 -34.65
CA ASN A 165 26.12 1.41 -33.53
C ASN A 165 27.62 1.23 -33.70
N VAL A 166 28.42 1.64 -32.72
CA VAL A 166 29.89 1.53 -32.77
C VAL A 166 30.36 0.13 -32.42
N GLY A 167 29.45 -0.76 -32.05
CA GLY A 167 29.75 -2.13 -31.67
C GLY A 167 30.22 -2.26 -30.22
N GLY A 168 30.11 -3.48 -29.72
CA GLY A 168 30.48 -3.84 -28.35
C GLY A 168 29.39 -3.55 -27.35
N MET A 169 29.05 -4.56 -26.57
CA MET A 169 28.18 -4.46 -25.41
C MET A 169 28.99 -4.88 -24.19
N ILE A 170 28.83 -4.14 -23.10
CA ILE A 170 29.38 -4.51 -21.78
C ILE A 170 28.23 -5.06 -20.97
N ASP A 171 28.25 -6.35 -20.69
CA ASP A 171 27.29 -7.02 -19.82
C ASP A 171 27.99 -7.41 -18.51
N VAL A 172 27.44 -6.91 -17.38
CA VAL A 172 27.96 -7.21 -16.04
C VAL A 172 26.84 -7.82 -15.23
N MET A 173 26.88 -9.12 -15.09
CA MET A 173 25.92 -9.88 -14.29
C MET A 173 26.28 -9.75 -12.80
N GLY A 174 25.29 -9.34 -12.02
CA GLY A 174 25.37 -9.34 -10.54
C GLY A 174 24.97 -10.70 -9.94
N ASN A 175 24.50 -10.70 -8.71
CA ASN A 175 23.98 -11.89 -8.06
C ASN A 175 22.56 -12.20 -8.60
N VAL A 176 22.50 -12.96 -9.67
CA VAL A 176 21.24 -13.45 -10.25
C VAL A 176 21.00 -14.86 -9.75
N THR A 177 19.78 -15.15 -9.30
CA THR A 177 19.37 -16.51 -8.93
C THR A 177 18.47 -17.06 -10.03
N ASP A 178 18.91 -18.12 -10.67
CA ASP A 178 18.10 -18.83 -11.66
C ASP A 178 16.84 -19.41 -11.02
N MET A 179 15.77 -19.48 -11.82
CA MET A 179 14.51 -20.10 -11.38
C MET A 179 14.75 -21.56 -10.99
N GLN A 180 14.31 -21.94 -9.81
CA GLN A 180 14.48 -23.28 -9.30
C GLN A 180 13.35 -24.19 -9.77
N PRO A 181 13.66 -25.47 -10.09
CA PRO A 181 12.64 -26.45 -10.42
C PRO A 181 11.67 -26.66 -9.25
N LEU A 182 10.37 -26.62 -9.53
CA LEU A 182 9.29 -26.88 -8.60
C LEU A 182 8.77 -28.31 -8.78
N ALA A 183 8.25 -28.93 -7.73
CA ALA A 183 7.66 -30.25 -7.82
C ALA A 183 6.39 -30.23 -8.69
N PHE A 184 6.30 -31.15 -9.65
CA PHE A 184 5.11 -31.37 -10.46
C PHE A 184 4.40 -32.64 -10.02
N ARG A 185 3.27 -32.51 -9.37
CA ARG A 185 2.46 -33.63 -8.85
C ARG A 185 1.02 -33.54 -9.37
N PRO A 186 0.73 -34.10 -10.57
CA PRO A 186 -0.58 -33.99 -11.20
C PRO A 186 -1.75 -34.45 -10.29
N ASP A 187 -1.57 -35.55 -9.58
CA ASP A 187 -2.60 -36.04 -8.65
C ASP A 187 -2.90 -35.06 -7.54
N LYS A 188 -1.87 -34.38 -7.01
CA LYS A 188 -2.03 -33.37 -5.97
C LYS A 188 -2.69 -32.11 -6.51
N ILE A 189 -2.35 -31.69 -7.73
CA ILE A 189 -3.01 -30.56 -8.40
C ILE A 189 -4.50 -30.87 -8.58
N ASN A 190 -4.83 -32.05 -9.10
CA ASN A 190 -6.22 -32.47 -9.27
C ASN A 190 -6.98 -32.52 -7.92
N ALA A 191 -6.35 -33.08 -6.88
CA ALA A 191 -6.94 -33.11 -5.55
C ALA A 191 -7.16 -31.70 -4.97
N PHE A 192 -6.24 -30.77 -5.21
CA PHE A 192 -6.33 -29.38 -4.76
C PHE A 192 -7.43 -28.62 -5.50
N LEU A 193 -7.56 -28.83 -6.82
CA LEU A 193 -8.57 -28.18 -7.65
C LEU A 193 -9.94 -28.86 -7.63
N GLY A 194 -10.03 -30.11 -7.15
CA GLY A 194 -11.23 -30.91 -7.25
C GLY A 194 -11.56 -31.35 -8.68
N THR A 195 -10.54 -31.64 -9.48
CA THR A 195 -10.64 -31.98 -10.91
C THR A 195 -9.98 -33.33 -11.24
N GLU A 196 -10.14 -33.78 -12.48
CA GLU A 196 -9.50 -34.98 -13.04
C GLU A 196 -8.83 -34.64 -14.37
N ILE A 197 -8.00 -33.58 -14.40
CA ILE A 197 -7.30 -33.12 -15.61
C ILE A 197 -6.17 -34.10 -15.94
N PRO A 198 -6.09 -34.62 -17.17
CA PRO A 198 -4.98 -35.48 -17.60
C PRO A 198 -3.63 -34.76 -17.52
N THR A 199 -2.58 -35.49 -17.16
CA THR A 199 -1.20 -34.95 -17.07
C THR A 199 -0.76 -34.34 -18.39
N GLU A 200 -1.11 -34.96 -19.53
CA GLU A 200 -0.76 -34.49 -20.88
C GLU A 200 -1.38 -33.13 -21.20
N ASP A 201 -2.56 -32.81 -20.63
CA ASP A 201 -3.18 -31.52 -20.83
C ASP A 201 -2.52 -30.46 -19.91
N MET A 202 -2.14 -30.81 -18.69
CA MET A 202 -1.35 -29.90 -17.82
C MET A 202 -0.02 -29.55 -18.50
N VAL A 203 0.69 -30.52 -19.11
CA VAL A 203 1.92 -30.27 -19.85
C VAL A 203 1.68 -29.30 -21.00
N LYS A 204 0.59 -29.42 -21.76
CA LYS A 204 0.26 -28.49 -22.84
C LYS A 204 0.01 -27.05 -22.31
N TYR A 205 -0.59 -26.92 -21.12
CA TYR A 205 -0.78 -25.62 -20.50
C TYR A 205 0.56 -24.99 -20.12
N PHE A 206 1.47 -25.79 -19.56
CA PHE A 206 2.81 -25.34 -19.22
C PHE A 206 3.64 -24.98 -20.45
N ASP A 207 3.59 -25.77 -21.53
CA ASP A 207 4.26 -25.44 -22.77
C ASP A 207 3.79 -24.10 -23.35
N ALA A 208 2.48 -23.81 -23.28
CA ALA A 208 1.93 -22.55 -23.74
C ALA A 208 2.37 -21.35 -22.88
N LEU A 209 2.85 -21.58 -21.66
CA LEU A 209 3.37 -20.60 -20.71
C LEU A 209 4.90 -20.55 -20.66
N GLU A 210 5.58 -21.28 -21.53
CA GLU A 210 7.04 -21.45 -21.54
C GLU A 210 7.61 -22.06 -20.24
N ILE A 211 6.77 -22.75 -19.46
CA ILE A 211 7.18 -23.48 -18.26
C ILE A 211 7.75 -24.82 -18.70
N LYS A 212 9.03 -25.05 -18.46
CA LYS A 212 9.72 -26.30 -18.86
C LYS A 212 9.31 -27.46 -17.95
N VAL A 213 8.86 -28.55 -18.51
CA VAL A 213 8.45 -29.77 -17.80
C VAL A 213 9.50 -30.86 -17.94
N ASP A 214 9.94 -31.45 -16.84
CA ASP A 214 10.78 -32.66 -16.77
C ASP A 214 9.94 -33.79 -16.16
N LEU A 215 9.39 -34.66 -17.02
CA LEU A 215 8.56 -35.80 -16.59
C LEU A 215 9.34 -36.90 -15.91
N ASP A 216 10.63 -37.03 -16.17
CA ASP A 216 11.47 -38.05 -15.52
C ASP A 216 11.74 -37.70 -14.07
N LYS A 217 11.90 -36.39 -13.76
CA LYS A 217 12.11 -35.87 -12.41
C LYS A 217 10.82 -35.43 -11.74
N MET A 218 9.72 -35.37 -12.47
CA MET A 218 8.45 -34.82 -12.06
C MET A 218 8.63 -33.42 -11.50
N THR A 219 9.22 -32.53 -12.30
CA THR A 219 9.44 -31.11 -11.96
C THR A 219 9.04 -30.20 -13.11
N VAL A 220 8.71 -28.94 -12.74
CA VAL A 220 8.52 -27.85 -13.70
C VAL A 220 9.47 -26.71 -13.36
N THR A 221 10.01 -26.05 -14.38
CA THR A 221 10.88 -24.87 -14.18
C THR A 221 10.22 -23.67 -14.82
N PRO A 222 9.79 -22.68 -14.03
CA PRO A 222 9.23 -21.45 -14.55
C PRO A 222 10.25 -20.67 -15.39
N PRO A 223 9.81 -19.89 -16.40
CA PRO A 223 10.68 -18.94 -17.08
C PRO A 223 11.03 -17.76 -16.16
N SER A 224 12.16 -17.10 -16.42
CA SER A 224 12.68 -16.01 -15.59
C SER A 224 11.75 -14.80 -15.48
N PHE A 225 10.87 -14.60 -16.45
CA PHE A 225 9.87 -13.53 -16.42
C PHE A 225 8.62 -13.84 -15.56
N ARG A 226 8.56 -15.04 -14.94
CA ARG A 226 7.50 -15.46 -14.01
C ARG A 226 8.05 -15.68 -12.59
N PRO A 227 8.54 -14.61 -11.93
CA PRO A 227 9.05 -14.71 -10.56
C PRO A 227 7.96 -15.01 -9.51
N ASP A 228 6.70 -14.92 -9.90
CA ASP A 228 5.52 -15.22 -9.10
C ASP A 228 5.29 -16.71 -8.88
N LEU A 229 5.89 -17.57 -9.73
CA LEU A 229 5.75 -19.03 -9.63
C LEU A 229 6.77 -19.60 -8.64
N GLU A 230 6.46 -19.60 -7.35
CA GLU A 230 7.36 -19.99 -6.27
C GLU A 230 7.03 -21.37 -5.69
N GLY A 231 5.82 -21.87 -5.91
CA GLY A 231 5.36 -23.10 -5.29
C GLY A 231 4.31 -23.88 -6.06
N GLU A 232 3.92 -25.04 -5.49
CA GLU A 232 2.95 -25.95 -6.13
C GLU A 232 1.55 -25.32 -6.26
N ALA A 233 1.18 -24.41 -5.35
CA ALA A 233 -0.10 -23.72 -5.43
C ALA A 233 -0.15 -22.81 -6.67
N ASP A 234 0.95 -22.12 -6.98
CA ASP A 234 1.04 -21.24 -8.14
C ASP A 234 0.97 -22.05 -9.45
N ILE A 235 1.63 -23.22 -9.47
CA ILE A 235 1.53 -24.15 -10.59
C ILE A 235 0.11 -24.71 -10.77
N ALA A 236 -0.58 -25.00 -9.66
CA ALA A 236 -1.97 -25.42 -9.71
C ALA A 236 -2.90 -24.30 -10.19
N GLU A 237 -2.62 -23.05 -9.83
CA GLU A 237 -3.35 -21.89 -10.34
C GLU A 237 -3.25 -21.77 -11.84
N GLU A 238 -2.05 -21.93 -12.42
CA GLU A 238 -1.87 -21.89 -13.87
C GLU A 238 -2.67 -22.99 -14.57
N VAL A 239 -2.69 -24.20 -14.02
CA VAL A 239 -3.52 -25.29 -14.52
C VAL A 239 -5.02 -24.91 -14.45
N ALA A 240 -5.48 -24.38 -13.32
CA ALA A 240 -6.86 -23.97 -13.14
C ALA A 240 -7.29 -22.88 -14.13
N ARG A 241 -6.41 -21.90 -14.36
CA ARG A 241 -6.65 -20.76 -15.24
C ARG A 241 -6.80 -21.22 -16.71
N PHE A 242 -5.94 -22.13 -17.17
CA PHE A 242 -6.02 -22.67 -18.53
C PHE A 242 -7.13 -23.70 -18.72
N TYR A 243 -7.42 -24.49 -17.68
CA TYR A 243 -8.56 -25.41 -17.69
C TYR A 243 -9.89 -24.62 -17.75
N GLY A 244 -9.98 -23.51 -17.04
CA GLY A 244 -11.14 -22.64 -16.91
C GLY A 244 -11.83 -22.81 -15.57
N TYR A 245 -11.89 -21.74 -14.79
CA TYR A 245 -12.52 -21.72 -13.46
C TYR A 245 -13.99 -22.09 -13.49
N ASP A 246 -14.69 -21.78 -14.58
CA ASP A 246 -16.08 -22.14 -14.83
C ASP A 246 -16.34 -23.65 -14.94
N LYS A 247 -15.29 -24.42 -15.25
CA LYS A 247 -15.36 -25.89 -15.35
C LYS A 247 -15.03 -26.61 -14.05
N ILE A 248 -14.50 -25.90 -13.05
CA ILE A 248 -14.20 -26.47 -11.74
C ILE A 248 -15.50 -26.69 -10.97
N PRO A 249 -15.79 -27.94 -10.51
CA PRO A 249 -17.05 -28.25 -9.86
C PRO A 249 -17.20 -27.53 -8.52
N VAL A 250 -18.40 -27.03 -8.26
CA VAL A 250 -18.74 -26.47 -6.94
C VAL A 250 -18.92 -27.60 -5.96
N THR A 251 -18.15 -27.61 -4.89
CA THR A 251 -18.23 -28.60 -3.81
C THR A 251 -18.69 -27.97 -2.50
N LEU A 252 -19.37 -28.76 -1.67
CA LEU A 252 -19.69 -28.31 -0.31
C LEU A 252 -18.46 -28.45 0.58
N LEU A 253 -18.34 -27.52 1.53
CA LEU A 253 -17.30 -27.62 2.57
C LEU A 253 -17.51 -28.90 3.38
N SER A 254 -16.45 -29.69 3.55
CA SER A 254 -16.41 -30.88 4.39
C SER A 254 -15.34 -30.69 5.45
N GLY A 255 -15.70 -30.90 6.71
CA GLY A 255 -14.81 -30.77 7.85
C GLY A 255 -15.53 -31.06 9.16
N GLU A 256 -14.77 -31.16 10.24
CA GLU A 256 -15.35 -31.25 11.58
C GLU A 256 -16.11 -29.97 11.91
N ALA A 257 -17.37 -30.13 12.34
CA ALA A 257 -18.15 -29.00 12.81
C ALA A 257 -17.62 -28.53 14.17
N THR A 258 -17.11 -27.33 14.21
CA THR A 258 -16.72 -26.66 15.46
C THR A 258 -17.76 -25.61 15.84
N CYS A 259 -18.14 -25.56 17.11
CA CYS A 259 -19.00 -24.49 17.61
C CYS A 259 -18.13 -23.27 17.89
N GLY A 260 -18.38 -22.19 17.16
CA GLY A 260 -17.81 -20.89 17.52
C GLY A 260 -18.34 -20.43 18.87
N MET A 261 -17.46 -19.95 19.75
CA MET A 261 -17.83 -19.39 21.04
C MET A 261 -17.42 -17.93 21.12
N LYS A 262 -18.25 -17.09 21.73
CA LYS A 262 -17.91 -15.71 22.04
C LYS A 262 -17.01 -15.68 23.28
N THR A 263 -16.02 -14.80 23.27
CA THR A 263 -15.22 -14.52 24.48
C THR A 263 -16.08 -13.86 25.55
N GLU A 264 -15.68 -13.91 26.80
CA GLU A 264 -16.37 -13.22 27.91
C GLU A 264 -16.63 -11.75 27.60
N ARG A 265 -15.64 -11.07 27.05
CA ARG A 265 -15.76 -9.66 26.63
C ARG A 265 -16.86 -9.46 25.59
N GLN A 266 -16.93 -10.31 24.58
CA GLN A 266 -17.99 -10.26 23.57
C GLN A 266 -19.37 -10.53 24.18
N GLN A 267 -19.47 -11.49 25.09
CA GLN A 267 -20.71 -11.82 25.79
C GLN A 267 -21.21 -10.62 26.64
N VAL A 268 -20.29 -9.94 27.34
CA VAL A 268 -20.63 -8.73 28.12
C VAL A 268 -21.07 -7.60 27.19
N GLN A 269 -20.39 -7.36 26.08
CA GLN A 269 -20.78 -6.34 25.10
C GLN A 269 -22.16 -6.62 24.51
N ASP A 270 -22.43 -7.85 24.09
CA ASP A 270 -23.76 -8.26 23.61
C ASP A 270 -24.82 -8.02 24.66
N ARG A 271 -24.56 -8.43 25.91
CA ARG A 271 -25.51 -8.25 27.00
C ARG A 271 -25.80 -6.77 27.29
N VAL A 272 -24.80 -5.92 27.24
CA VAL A 272 -24.97 -4.46 27.38
C VAL A 272 -25.81 -3.92 26.22
N ASN A 273 -25.54 -4.32 24.99
CA ASN A 273 -26.30 -3.92 23.82
C ASN A 273 -27.78 -4.31 23.95
N GLU A 274 -28.07 -5.58 24.31
CA GLU A 274 -29.42 -6.06 24.57
C GLU A 274 -30.14 -5.25 25.65
N LEU A 275 -29.45 -4.96 26.77
CA LEU A 275 -30.02 -4.21 27.90
C LEU A 275 -30.36 -2.77 27.52
N LEU A 276 -29.50 -2.08 26.80
CA LEU A 276 -29.73 -0.71 26.37
C LEU A 276 -30.82 -0.61 25.30
N THR A 277 -30.82 -1.55 24.36
CA THR A 277 -31.85 -1.65 23.33
C THR A 277 -33.22 -1.95 23.94
N ALA A 278 -33.31 -2.85 24.94
CA ALA A 278 -34.54 -3.16 25.66
C ALA A 278 -35.08 -1.93 26.45
N GLN A 279 -34.25 -0.99 26.82
CA GLN A 279 -34.63 0.29 27.44
C GLN A 279 -34.99 1.39 26.42
N GLY A 280 -35.10 1.03 25.13
CA GLY A 280 -35.54 1.93 24.07
C GLY A 280 -34.44 2.83 23.54
N MET A 281 -33.16 2.47 23.71
CA MET A 281 -32.06 3.20 23.13
C MET A 281 -31.68 2.58 21.77
N TYR A 282 -31.12 3.41 20.86
CA TYR A 282 -30.59 3.00 19.57
C TYR A 282 -29.08 3.03 19.59
N GLU A 283 -28.46 1.96 19.11
CA GLU A 283 -27.00 1.92 18.92
C GLU A 283 -26.57 2.80 17.76
N ILE A 284 -25.48 3.51 17.95
CA ILE A 284 -24.83 4.30 16.91
C ILE A 284 -23.38 3.89 16.75
N TYR A 285 -22.84 4.11 15.56
CA TYR A 285 -21.43 3.93 15.24
C TYR A 285 -20.88 5.25 14.72
N THR A 286 -19.84 5.73 15.35
CA THR A 286 -19.17 6.97 14.94
C THR A 286 -17.72 6.72 14.58
N TYR A 287 -17.12 7.62 13.78
CA TYR A 287 -15.73 7.50 13.39
C TYR A 287 -14.79 7.60 14.61
N THR A 288 -13.73 6.80 14.55
CA THR A 288 -12.65 6.83 15.57
C THR A 288 -11.71 8.01 15.39
N PHE A 289 -11.74 8.65 14.21
CA PHE A 289 -10.98 9.86 13.92
C PHE A 289 -11.80 11.11 14.27
N THR A 290 -11.10 12.14 14.71
CA THR A 290 -11.74 13.39 15.13
C THR A 290 -10.80 14.59 14.96
N SER A 291 -11.34 15.80 15.13
CA SER A 291 -10.56 17.03 15.17
C SER A 291 -10.05 17.33 16.59
N PRO A 292 -8.85 17.86 16.77
CA PRO A 292 -8.39 18.39 18.07
C PRO A 292 -9.32 19.46 18.66
N SER A 293 -10.10 20.15 17.85
CA SER A 293 -11.05 21.19 18.29
C SER A 293 -12.19 20.68 19.16
N ILE A 294 -12.45 19.36 19.18
CA ILE A 294 -13.51 18.77 20.03
C ILE A 294 -13.28 19.01 21.51
N PHE A 295 -12.01 19.08 21.95
CA PHE A 295 -11.68 19.28 23.35
C PHE A 295 -12.08 20.67 23.82
N ASP A 296 -12.00 21.70 22.96
CA ASP A 296 -12.44 23.04 23.25
C ASP A 296 -13.98 23.13 23.26
N LYS A 297 -14.65 22.44 22.34
CA LYS A 297 -16.13 22.33 22.33
C LYS A 297 -16.68 21.67 23.60
N LEU A 298 -15.95 20.73 24.18
CA LEU A 298 -16.32 20.06 25.43
C LEU A 298 -15.82 20.78 26.69
N ASN A 299 -15.18 21.94 26.57
CA ASN A 299 -14.54 22.69 27.66
C ASN A 299 -13.50 21.87 28.44
N ILE A 300 -12.84 20.91 27.79
CA ILE A 300 -11.80 20.09 28.44
C ILE A 300 -10.58 20.97 28.71
N PRO A 301 -10.03 20.98 29.92
CA PRO A 301 -8.86 21.78 30.28
C PRO A 301 -7.65 21.49 29.37
N LYS A 302 -6.81 22.52 29.16
CA LYS A 302 -5.66 22.42 28.26
C LYS A 302 -4.59 21.42 28.73
N ASP A 303 -4.51 21.23 30.03
CA ASP A 303 -3.59 20.31 30.72
C ASP A 303 -4.17 18.90 30.94
N SER A 304 -5.38 18.64 30.43
CA SER A 304 -6.03 17.33 30.57
C SER A 304 -5.32 16.27 29.76
N GLU A 305 -5.11 15.10 30.37
CA GLU A 305 -4.60 13.91 29.68
C GLU A 305 -5.43 13.48 28.47
N MET A 306 -6.72 13.81 28.44
CA MET A 306 -7.60 13.53 27.29
C MET A 306 -7.13 14.24 26.02
N ARG A 307 -6.32 15.29 26.12
CA ARG A 307 -5.73 16.00 24.96
C ARG A 307 -4.44 15.35 24.44
N ASN A 308 -3.91 14.37 25.15
CA ASN A 308 -2.82 13.55 24.66
C ASN A 308 -3.39 12.52 23.69
N VAL A 309 -3.16 12.73 22.39
CA VAL A 309 -3.82 11.99 21.29
C VAL A 309 -2.82 11.32 20.38
N VAL A 310 -3.22 10.22 19.76
CA VAL A 310 -2.52 9.62 18.63
C VAL A 310 -2.82 10.45 17.38
N LYS A 311 -1.78 11.00 16.74
CA LYS A 311 -1.89 11.79 15.52
C LYS A 311 -1.84 10.86 14.29
N ILE A 312 -2.66 11.14 13.30
CA ILE A 312 -2.63 10.45 12.00
C ILE A 312 -1.56 11.11 11.14
N THR A 313 -0.66 10.30 10.57
CA THR A 313 0.48 10.80 9.76
C THR A 313 0.01 11.49 8.48
N ASN A 314 -0.99 10.91 7.79
CA ASN A 314 -1.54 11.44 6.53
C ASN A 314 -3.06 11.56 6.65
N PRO A 315 -3.60 12.54 7.42
CA PRO A 315 -5.04 12.68 7.60
C PRO A 315 -5.70 13.21 6.32
N LEU A 316 -6.96 12.85 6.10
CA LEU A 316 -7.75 13.40 5.00
C LEU A 316 -8.07 14.89 5.19
N GLY A 317 -8.11 15.36 6.45
CA GLY A 317 -8.35 16.73 6.84
C GLY A 317 -8.14 16.92 8.33
N GLU A 318 -8.22 18.17 8.82
CA GLU A 318 -8.06 18.48 10.25
C GLU A 318 -9.14 17.81 11.11
N ASP A 319 -10.34 17.67 10.57
CA ASP A 319 -11.49 17.04 11.21
C ASP A 319 -11.31 15.54 11.48
N THR A 320 -10.32 14.91 10.85
CA THR A 320 -9.95 13.49 11.00
C THR A 320 -8.49 13.29 11.35
N SER A 321 -7.84 14.28 11.95
CA SER A 321 -6.38 14.31 12.13
C SER A 321 -5.85 13.57 13.36
N VAL A 322 -6.73 13.23 14.32
CA VAL A 322 -6.36 12.54 15.56
C VAL A 322 -7.33 11.42 15.88
N MET A 323 -6.85 10.41 16.62
CA MET A 323 -7.71 9.37 17.16
C MET A 323 -8.40 9.87 18.44
N ARG A 324 -9.67 9.50 18.62
CA ARG A 324 -10.50 9.96 19.75
C ARG A 324 -10.02 9.37 21.08
N THR A 325 -9.92 10.18 22.10
CA THR A 325 -9.73 9.79 23.51
C THR A 325 -11.02 9.78 24.30
N THR A 326 -12.13 10.18 23.70
CA THR A 326 -13.49 10.16 24.27
C THR A 326 -14.53 9.96 23.16
N THR A 327 -15.62 9.28 23.46
CA THR A 327 -16.78 9.12 22.57
C THR A 327 -17.88 10.18 22.83
N ILE A 328 -17.71 11.02 23.86
CA ILE A 328 -18.71 12.06 24.24
C ILE A 328 -18.88 13.07 23.10
N ALA A 329 -17.79 13.52 22.48
CA ALA A 329 -17.86 14.50 21.39
C ALA A 329 -18.69 13.98 20.21
N SER A 330 -18.42 12.77 19.75
CA SER A 330 -19.15 12.13 18.65
C SER A 330 -20.64 11.96 18.98
N MET A 331 -20.95 11.55 20.22
CA MET A 331 -22.33 11.47 20.71
C MET A 331 -23.03 12.83 20.67
N MET A 332 -22.38 13.87 21.13
CA MET A 332 -22.93 15.23 21.12
C MET A 332 -23.17 15.74 19.70
N ASP A 333 -22.27 15.47 18.78
CA ASP A 333 -22.43 15.84 17.36
C ASP A 333 -23.64 15.13 16.73
N ILE A 334 -23.87 13.83 17.05
CA ILE A 334 -25.02 13.08 16.54
C ILE A 334 -26.33 13.59 17.17
N LEU A 335 -26.36 13.83 18.48
CA LEU A 335 -27.53 14.41 19.15
C LEU A 335 -27.85 15.79 18.58
N SER A 336 -26.87 16.66 18.43
CA SER A 336 -27.02 17.99 17.84
C SER A 336 -27.54 17.91 16.41
N ARG A 337 -27.03 16.98 15.59
CA ARG A 337 -27.50 16.77 14.22
C ARG A 337 -28.97 16.37 14.21
N ASN A 338 -29.37 15.38 15.03
CA ASN A 338 -30.75 14.94 15.13
C ASN A 338 -31.69 16.09 15.58
N TYR A 339 -31.27 16.86 16.56
CA TYR A 339 -32.00 18.04 17.01
C TYR A 339 -32.19 19.07 15.88
N ASN A 340 -31.13 19.35 15.12
CA ASN A 340 -31.17 20.28 13.98
C ASN A 340 -32.08 19.77 12.84
N TYR A 341 -32.19 18.45 12.66
CA TYR A 341 -33.16 17.83 11.77
C TYR A 341 -34.59 17.80 12.33
N ARG A 342 -34.81 18.46 13.49
CA ARG A 342 -36.09 18.57 14.16
C ARG A 342 -36.71 17.22 14.59
N ASN A 343 -35.89 16.25 14.87
CA ASN A 343 -36.35 15.04 15.55
C ASN A 343 -36.75 15.44 16.99
N PRO A 344 -37.97 15.08 17.44
CA PRO A 344 -38.48 15.56 18.74
C PRO A 344 -37.72 14.98 19.95
N SER A 345 -37.15 13.81 19.79
CA SER A 345 -36.38 13.11 20.83
C SER A 345 -35.35 12.17 20.24
N ALA A 346 -34.31 11.86 20.99
CA ALA A 346 -33.39 10.76 20.69
C ALA A 346 -32.92 10.12 21.98
N LYS A 347 -32.69 8.79 21.93
CA LYS A 347 -32.06 7.98 22.98
C LYS A 347 -31.02 7.09 22.31
N LEU A 348 -29.75 7.44 22.43
CA LEU A 348 -28.66 6.85 21.67
C LEU A 348 -27.57 6.29 22.59
N PHE A 349 -26.90 5.22 22.17
CA PHE A 349 -25.71 4.73 22.83
C PHE A 349 -24.67 4.27 21.81
N GLU A 350 -23.41 4.30 22.23
CA GLU A 350 -22.28 3.75 21.49
C GLU A 350 -21.41 2.90 22.40
N ILE A 351 -21.08 1.69 21.97
CA ILE A 351 -20.06 0.84 22.57
C ILE A 351 -18.84 0.92 21.66
N GLY A 352 -17.91 1.83 21.98
CA GLY A 352 -16.82 2.19 21.10
C GLY A 352 -15.46 2.19 21.78
N LYS A 353 -14.41 1.99 21.00
CA LYS A 353 -13.03 2.12 21.45
C LYS A 353 -12.62 3.59 21.51
N ILE A 354 -11.79 3.91 22.48
CA ILE A 354 -10.99 5.13 22.54
C ILE A 354 -9.50 4.73 22.47
N PHE A 355 -8.63 5.69 22.16
CA PHE A 355 -7.22 5.42 21.88
C PHE A 355 -6.34 6.29 22.78
N ILE A 356 -5.68 5.65 23.72
CA ILE A 356 -4.83 6.32 24.70
C ILE A 356 -3.38 6.05 24.30
N PRO A 357 -2.58 7.09 23.97
CA PRO A 357 -1.19 6.92 23.65
C PRO A 357 -0.42 6.20 24.75
N THR A 358 0.51 5.35 24.36
CA THR A 358 1.50 4.70 25.25
C THR A 358 2.88 5.31 25.01
N THR A 359 3.94 4.61 25.35
CA THR A 359 5.32 5.03 25.07
C THR A 359 5.59 5.07 23.58
N ASP A 360 6.52 5.91 23.12
CA ASP A 360 6.87 6.05 21.70
C ASP A 360 7.22 4.69 21.06
N GLY A 361 6.55 4.43 19.92
CA GLY A 361 6.73 3.22 19.13
C GLY A 361 5.84 2.03 19.51
N GLU A 362 5.04 2.13 20.57
CA GLU A 362 4.08 1.12 20.96
C GLU A 362 2.67 1.44 20.42
N LEU A 363 1.85 0.39 20.24
CA LEU A 363 0.45 0.55 19.90
C LEU A 363 -0.32 1.22 21.05
N PRO A 364 -1.32 2.07 20.77
CA PRO A 364 -2.11 2.72 21.80
C PRO A 364 -2.91 1.70 22.60
N ASN A 365 -3.23 2.03 23.86
CA ASN A 365 -4.21 1.29 24.63
C ASN A 365 -5.62 1.61 24.10
N GLU A 366 -6.41 0.57 23.81
CA GLU A 366 -7.72 0.66 23.15
C GLU A 366 -8.87 0.18 24.06
N PRO A 367 -9.16 0.84 25.17
CA PRO A 367 -10.27 0.44 26.02
C PRO A 367 -11.61 0.72 25.35
N VAL A 368 -12.56 -0.22 25.52
CA VAL A 368 -13.93 -0.03 25.11
C VAL A 368 -14.67 0.80 26.15
N LYS A 369 -15.41 1.80 25.69
CA LYS A 369 -16.25 2.67 26.50
C LYS A 369 -17.69 2.63 26.01
N ILE A 370 -18.62 2.86 26.94
CA ILE A 370 -20.03 3.04 26.65
C ILE A 370 -20.33 4.53 26.84
N THR A 371 -20.94 5.14 25.83
CA THR A 371 -21.46 6.50 25.93
C THR A 371 -22.94 6.47 25.57
N MET A 372 -23.74 7.06 26.42
CA MET A 372 -25.17 7.22 26.23
C MET A 372 -25.52 8.70 26.16
N GLY A 373 -26.47 9.04 25.30
CA GLY A 373 -26.95 10.40 25.16
C GLY A 373 -28.45 10.43 24.82
N MET A 374 -29.18 11.38 25.38
CA MET A 374 -30.60 11.51 25.11
C MET A 374 -31.07 12.97 25.23
N TYR A 375 -32.10 13.28 24.47
CA TYR A 375 -32.88 14.52 24.62
C TYR A 375 -34.35 14.31 24.29
N GLY A 376 -35.22 15.22 24.78
CA GLY A 376 -36.66 15.20 24.56
C GLY A 376 -37.35 16.11 25.58
N ASP A 377 -38.63 16.39 25.39
CA ASP A 377 -39.41 17.33 26.24
C ASP A 377 -39.48 16.93 27.73
N ASN A 378 -39.42 15.61 28.01
CA ASN A 378 -39.55 15.07 29.36
C ASN A 378 -38.32 14.26 29.77
N VAL A 379 -37.13 14.61 29.26
CA VAL A 379 -35.88 13.91 29.57
C VAL A 379 -35.06 14.71 30.56
N ASP A 380 -34.63 14.06 31.64
CA ASP A 380 -33.81 14.68 32.68
C ASP A 380 -32.64 13.78 33.15
N PHE A 381 -31.93 14.22 34.18
CA PHE A 381 -30.83 13.48 34.79
C PHE A 381 -31.26 12.12 35.31
N TYR A 382 -32.48 11.97 35.82
CA TYR A 382 -32.95 10.73 36.44
C TYR A 382 -33.29 9.68 35.41
N ASP A 383 -33.63 10.06 34.18
CA ASP A 383 -33.85 9.10 33.08
C ASP A 383 -32.58 8.33 32.74
N ILE A 384 -31.48 9.05 32.49
CA ILE A 384 -30.19 8.38 32.15
C ILE A 384 -29.61 7.67 33.38
N LYS A 385 -29.81 8.19 34.57
CA LYS A 385 -29.44 7.52 35.83
C LYS A 385 -30.18 6.18 35.98
N GLY A 386 -31.48 6.15 35.71
CA GLY A 386 -32.31 4.93 35.78
C GLY A 386 -31.85 3.88 34.81
N ILE A 387 -31.47 4.29 33.59
CA ILE A 387 -30.88 3.37 32.60
C ILE A 387 -29.58 2.78 33.13
N CYS A 388 -28.69 3.60 33.71
CA CYS A 388 -27.43 3.09 34.30
C CYS A 388 -27.70 2.13 35.47
N GLU A 389 -28.63 2.46 36.37
CA GLU A 389 -29.01 1.63 37.53
C GLU A 389 -29.52 0.27 37.06
N THR A 390 -30.39 0.26 36.06
CA THR A 390 -30.94 -0.98 35.49
C THR A 390 -29.82 -1.82 34.84
N MET A 391 -28.94 -1.18 34.06
CA MET A 391 -27.80 -1.87 33.43
C MET A 391 -26.90 -2.49 34.49
N PHE A 392 -26.48 -1.74 35.51
CA PHE A 392 -25.61 -2.26 36.57
C PHE A 392 -26.25 -3.40 37.36
N ALA A 393 -27.54 -3.29 37.68
CA ALA A 393 -28.26 -4.35 38.38
C ALA A 393 -28.29 -5.64 37.54
N GLN A 394 -28.59 -5.54 36.24
CA GLN A 394 -28.66 -6.69 35.32
C GLN A 394 -27.29 -7.31 35.01
N LEU A 395 -26.21 -6.51 35.07
CA LEU A 395 -24.84 -6.98 34.98
C LEU A 395 -24.28 -7.46 36.33
N ASN A 396 -25.08 -7.44 37.39
CA ASN A 396 -24.71 -7.86 38.75
C ASN A 396 -23.53 -7.04 39.31
N VAL A 397 -23.38 -5.77 38.91
CA VAL A 397 -22.40 -4.85 39.51
C VAL A 397 -22.86 -4.47 40.92
N LYS A 398 -22.00 -4.72 41.91
CA LYS A 398 -22.29 -4.48 43.33
C LYS A 398 -21.68 -3.16 43.81
N ASN A 399 -22.18 -2.67 44.94
CA ASN A 399 -21.64 -1.51 45.68
C ASN A 399 -21.57 -0.22 44.83
N VAL A 400 -22.47 -0.06 43.88
CA VAL A 400 -22.55 1.17 43.06
C VAL A 400 -22.81 2.40 43.93
N LYS A 401 -21.93 3.38 43.83
CA LYS A 401 -22.02 4.67 44.54
C LYS A 401 -22.17 5.81 43.57
N TYR A 402 -22.93 6.82 43.98
CA TYR A 402 -23.15 8.03 43.21
C TYR A 402 -22.69 9.22 44.03
N GLU A 403 -21.73 10.01 43.51
CA GLU A 403 -21.19 11.20 44.17
C GLU A 403 -21.46 12.42 43.29
N ALA A 404 -22.02 13.47 43.87
CA ALA A 404 -22.25 14.71 43.11
C ALA A 404 -20.93 15.36 42.72
N VAL A 405 -20.83 15.79 41.46
CA VAL A 405 -19.66 16.49 40.92
C VAL A 405 -20.09 17.88 40.45
N THR A 406 -19.44 18.89 40.97
CA THR A 406 -19.82 20.30 40.74
C THR A 406 -18.77 21.11 39.97
N ASP A 407 -17.60 20.53 39.77
CA ASP A 407 -16.39 21.14 39.18
C ASP A 407 -16.00 20.60 37.79
N ASN A 408 -16.82 19.72 37.22
CA ASN A 408 -16.55 19.22 35.86
C ASN A 408 -16.92 20.29 34.82
N PRO A 409 -15.96 20.76 33.98
CA PRO A 409 -16.20 21.88 33.07
C PRO A 409 -17.10 21.53 31.88
N THR A 410 -17.28 20.23 31.59
CA THR A 410 -18.08 19.73 30.45
C THR A 410 -19.55 19.60 30.81
N PHE A 411 -19.87 19.25 32.09
CA PHE A 411 -21.22 18.95 32.52
C PHE A 411 -21.80 20.03 33.43
N HIS A 412 -23.13 20.11 33.52
CA HIS A 412 -23.82 21.06 34.36
C HIS A 412 -23.56 20.80 35.86
N PRO A 413 -23.08 21.75 36.64
CA PRO A 413 -22.62 21.52 38.03
C PRO A 413 -23.71 21.03 38.99
N GLY A 414 -24.98 21.31 38.71
CA GLY A 414 -26.09 20.85 39.54
C GLY A 414 -26.70 19.51 39.08
N ARG A 415 -26.16 18.90 37.98
CA ARG A 415 -26.74 17.69 37.38
C ARG A 415 -25.62 16.74 36.84
N CYS A 416 -24.55 16.63 37.60
CA CYS A 416 -23.43 15.75 37.29
C CYS A 416 -23.12 14.83 38.47
N ALA A 417 -22.91 13.58 38.23
CA ALA A 417 -22.51 12.61 39.23
C ALA A 417 -21.40 11.70 38.71
N LYS A 418 -20.46 11.39 39.59
CA LYS A 418 -19.48 10.32 39.40
C LYS A 418 -20.07 9.01 39.89
N ILE A 419 -19.97 7.97 39.09
CA ILE A 419 -20.41 6.62 39.43
C ILE A 419 -19.16 5.76 39.65
N SER A 420 -19.14 5.00 40.74
CA SER A 420 -18.09 4.07 41.08
C SER A 420 -18.69 2.77 41.66
N ALA A 421 -17.98 1.66 41.48
CA ALA A 421 -18.36 0.35 42.02
C ALA A 421 -17.15 -0.41 42.56
#